data_3dc91a3b2ce130c553bafc0bf2604eeb
#
_entry.id   3dc91a3b2ce130c553bafc0bf2604eeb
#
_cell.length_a   1.000
_cell.length_b   1.000
_cell.length_c   1.000
_cell.angle_alpha   90.00
_cell.angle_beta   90.00
_cell.angle_gamma   90.00
#
_symmetry.space_group_name_H-M   'P 1'
#
loop_
_entity.id
_entity.type
_entity.pdbx_description
1 polymer ?
#
loop_
_entity_poly.entity_id
_entity_poly.type
_entity_poly.pdbx_seq_one_letter_code
_entity_poly.pdbx_strand_id
1 'polypeptide(L)'
;MCLGRMFLSGCVASMVWVGGVGYSQSGQVVDNAPAAPTAPAPATVDPEKQIATMEAKLADWPQLGRYKTDNAALGPVAEGEQRVVFYGDSITDSWGRRPETGEFFPGKSYVNRGISGQTTPQMVVRFRQDVINVHPAAVVILAGTNDVAGNTGPMTPEMTEDNFRSMVDLAKANGIRVIVASILPAADIPWRKVLTPASKIKTLNDWLRGYCVNHSVTYLDYYSAMVGLNGGMKPGISFDGVHPNAQGYAIMGPLAQAAIDKTLGK
;
A
#
# COMPACT_ATOMS: atom_id res chain seq x y z
N MET A 1 -46.65 -5.47 -40.90
CA MET A 1 -46.15 -5.05 -42.24
C MET A 1 -44.63 -5.15 -42.16
N CYS A 2 -44.14 -6.20 -42.73
CA CYS A 2 -43.30 -6.40 -43.94
C CYS A 2 -41.90 -5.89 -43.70
N LEU A 3 -41.00 -6.83 -43.51
CA LEU A 3 -40.11 -7.60 -44.44
C LEU A 3 -38.97 -6.75 -45.04
N GLY A 4 -37.75 -7.28 -44.92
CA GLY A 4 -36.61 -6.94 -45.70
C GLY A 4 -35.31 -7.61 -45.25
N ARG A 5 -35.13 -8.90 -45.57
CA ARG A 5 -33.86 -9.64 -45.55
C ARG A 5 -33.03 -9.21 -46.78
N MET A 6 -31.71 -9.10 -46.62
CA MET A 6 -30.80 -9.34 -47.73
C MET A 6 -29.50 -9.96 -47.28
N PHE A 7 -29.28 -11.20 -47.74
CA PHE A 7 -28.02 -11.92 -47.71
C PHE A 7 -27.12 -11.43 -48.86
N LEU A 8 -25.83 -11.37 -48.64
CA LEU A 8 -24.85 -11.44 -49.72
C LEU A 8 -23.68 -12.33 -49.30
N SER A 9 -23.63 -13.43 -50.03
CA SER A 9 -22.62 -14.47 -50.09
C SER A 9 -21.45 -13.98 -50.96
N GLY A 10 -20.22 -14.26 -50.54
CA GLY A 10 -19.01 -13.99 -51.32
C GLY A 10 -18.03 -15.15 -51.21
N CYS A 11 -17.79 -15.77 -52.36
CA CYS A 11 -17.08 -17.03 -52.58
C CYS A 11 -15.61 -17.03 -52.20
N VAL A 12 -15.22 -18.19 -51.70
CA VAL A 12 -13.84 -18.70 -51.51
C VAL A 12 -13.31 -19.21 -52.87
N ALA A 13 -12.13 -18.77 -53.27
CA ALA A 13 -11.40 -19.33 -54.39
C ALA A 13 -10.21 -20.13 -53.81
N SER A 14 -10.28 -21.45 -53.95
CA SER A 14 -9.20 -22.40 -53.69
C SER A 14 -8.24 -22.44 -54.86
N MET A 15 -6.96 -22.20 -54.69
CA MET A 15 -5.90 -22.60 -55.64
C MET A 15 -5.14 -23.78 -55.09
N VAL A 16 -5.35 -24.91 -55.78
CA VAL A 16 -4.53 -26.13 -55.70
C VAL A 16 -3.31 -25.96 -56.57
N TRP A 17 -2.12 -26.18 -55.99
CA TRP A 17 -0.90 -26.37 -56.73
C TRP A 17 -0.43 -27.80 -56.57
N VAL A 18 -0.38 -28.56 -57.65
CA VAL A 18 0.20 -29.88 -57.78
C VAL A 18 1.51 -29.76 -58.57
N GLY A 19 2.54 -30.38 -58.09
CA GLY A 19 3.80 -30.59 -58.82
C GLY A 19 4.93 -30.80 -57.84
N GLY A 20 5.44 -31.96 -57.78
CA GLY A 20 6.36 -32.72 -58.56
C GLY A 20 7.35 -33.36 -57.63
N VAL A 21 7.40 -34.70 -57.67
CA VAL A 21 8.32 -35.57 -56.95
C VAL A 21 9.75 -35.42 -57.51
N GLY A 22 10.72 -35.18 -56.64
CA GLY A 22 12.13 -35.28 -56.92
C GLY A 22 12.88 -35.93 -55.75
N TYR A 23 13.21 -37.23 -55.87
CA TYR A 23 14.12 -37.88 -54.94
C TYR A 23 15.55 -37.37 -55.17
N SER A 24 16.24 -36.95 -54.12
CA SER A 24 17.71 -36.96 -54.06
C SER A 24 18.15 -37.26 -52.63
N GLN A 25 19.08 -38.19 -52.54
CA GLN A 25 19.66 -38.74 -51.31
C GLN A 25 20.63 -37.79 -50.64
N SER A 26 20.76 -38.02 -49.32
CA SER A 26 21.95 -37.82 -48.48
C SER A 26 22.35 -36.38 -48.12
N GLY A 27 22.22 -36.11 -46.84
CA GLY A 27 22.83 -34.98 -46.16
C GLY A 27 22.14 -34.72 -44.82
N GLN A 28 22.47 -35.48 -43.76
CA GLN A 28 22.10 -35.11 -42.41
C GLN A 28 22.85 -33.84 -42.03
N VAL A 29 22.16 -32.70 -42.06
CA VAL A 29 22.62 -31.49 -41.40
C VAL A 29 22.21 -31.65 -39.95
N VAL A 30 23.16 -31.97 -39.07
CA VAL A 30 22.98 -31.84 -37.61
C VAL A 30 22.97 -30.37 -37.28
N ASP A 31 21.79 -29.85 -37.09
CA ASP A 31 21.57 -28.48 -36.62
C ASP A 31 21.97 -28.42 -35.14
N ASN A 32 23.23 -28.05 -34.87
CA ASN A 32 23.76 -27.77 -33.54
C ASN A 32 23.37 -26.32 -33.14
N ALA A 33 22.08 -26.08 -33.03
CA ALA A 33 21.63 -24.87 -32.35
C ALA A 33 21.89 -25.04 -30.83
N PRO A 34 22.58 -24.10 -30.16
CA PRO A 34 22.75 -24.17 -28.72
C PRO A 34 21.38 -24.11 -28.07
N ALA A 35 21.09 -25.08 -27.19
CA ALA A 35 19.87 -25.10 -26.38
C ALA A 35 19.72 -23.77 -25.63
N ALA A 36 18.61 -23.11 -25.82
CA ALA A 36 18.29 -21.92 -25.06
C ALA A 36 18.41 -22.22 -23.56
N PRO A 37 18.97 -21.31 -22.73
CA PRO A 37 19.08 -21.54 -21.31
C PRO A 37 17.68 -21.74 -20.73
N THR A 38 17.45 -22.92 -20.17
CA THR A 38 16.23 -23.25 -19.45
C THR A 38 16.10 -22.28 -18.27
N ALA A 39 15.00 -21.54 -18.23
CA ALA A 39 14.68 -20.69 -17.08
C ALA A 39 14.76 -21.53 -15.80
N PRO A 40 15.36 -21.01 -14.71
CA PRO A 40 15.43 -21.74 -13.46
C PRO A 40 14.01 -22.13 -13.02
N ALA A 41 13.83 -23.40 -12.66
CA ALA A 41 12.58 -23.88 -12.11
C ALA A 41 12.19 -23.01 -10.90
N PRO A 42 10.90 -22.65 -10.74
CA PRO A 42 10.46 -21.88 -9.59
C PRO A 42 10.89 -22.61 -8.32
N ALA A 43 11.56 -21.89 -7.41
CA ALA A 43 12.01 -22.44 -6.13
C ALA A 43 10.83 -23.13 -5.45
N THR A 44 10.91 -24.44 -5.21
CA THR A 44 9.90 -25.20 -4.50
C THR A 44 9.89 -24.72 -3.05
N VAL A 45 8.88 -23.94 -2.72
CA VAL A 45 8.70 -23.48 -1.34
C VAL A 45 8.25 -24.69 -0.51
N ASP A 46 8.98 -24.96 0.56
CA ASP A 46 8.73 -26.05 1.49
C ASP A 46 7.30 -25.89 2.09
N PRO A 47 6.38 -26.84 1.85
CA PRO A 47 5.00 -26.74 2.32
C PRO A 47 4.89 -26.63 3.86
N GLU A 48 5.77 -27.31 4.61
CA GLU A 48 5.76 -27.25 6.07
C GLU A 48 6.11 -25.85 6.58
N LYS A 49 7.11 -25.20 5.96
CA LYS A 49 7.45 -23.81 6.27
C LYS A 49 6.33 -22.84 5.89
N GLN A 50 5.61 -23.11 4.80
CA GLN A 50 4.44 -22.30 4.45
C GLN A 50 3.34 -22.42 5.48
N ILE A 51 2.99 -23.64 5.89
CA ILE A 51 1.97 -23.90 6.92
C ILE A 51 2.38 -23.22 8.23
N ALA A 52 3.59 -23.44 8.74
CA ALA A 52 4.06 -22.80 9.97
C ALA A 52 4.03 -21.26 9.89
N THR A 53 4.35 -20.68 8.72
CA THR A 53 4.26 -19.25 8.50
C THR A 53 2.82 -18.74 8.52
N MET A 54 1.88 -19.51 7.95
CA MET A 54 0.46 -19.18 7.97
C MET A 54 -0.13 -19.28 9.38
N GLU A 55 0.20 -20.33 10.11
CA GLU A 55 -0.21 -20.52 11.51
C GLU A 55 0.29 -19.39 12.40
N ALA A 56 1.56 -19.01 12.27
CA ALA A 56 2.12 -17.88 13.02
C ALA A 56 1.42 -16.55 12.70
N LYS A 57 1.06 -16.32 11.42
CA LYS A 57 0.28 -15.14 11.01
C LYS A 57 -1.15 -15.16 11.55
N LEU A 58 -1.76 -16.33 11.67
CA LEU A 58 -3.11 -16.47 12.21
C LEU A 58 -3.11 -16.33 13.74
N ALA A 59 -2.08 -16.82 14.42
CA ALA A 59 -1.95 -16.77 15.88
C ALA A 59 -1.92 -15.32 16.41
N ASP A 60 -1.32 -14.38 15.66
CA ASP A 60 -1.34 -12.94 15.97
C ASP A 60 -1.60 -12.14 14.69
N TRP A 61 -2.80 -12.32 14.11
CA TRP A 61 -3.19 -11.67 12.86
C TRP A 61 -3.04 -10.13 12.88
N PRO A 62 -3.37 -9.40 13.96
CA PRO A 62 -3.16 -7.95 14.03
C PRO A 62 -1.75 -7.55 14.44
N GLN A 63 -0.87 -8.51 14.74
CA GLN A 63 0.49 -8.30 15.25
C GLN A 63 0.52 -7.49 16.56
N LEU A 64 -0.30 -7.88 17.53
CA LEU A 64 -0.39 -7.27 18.86
C LEU A 64 0.94 -7.37 19.64
N GLY A 65 1.74 -8.39 19.36
CA GLY A 65 3.06 -8.57 19.96
C GLY A 65 4.12 -7.59 19.47
N ARG A 66 3.93 -6.97 18.28
CA ARG A 66 4.96 -6.21 17.55
C ARG A 66 5.59 -5.08 18.35
N TYR A 67 4.81 -4.28 19.04
CA TYR A 67 5.26 -3.12 19.80
C TYR A 67 5.11 -3.24 21.31
N LYS A 68 4.80 -4.45 21.83
CA LYS A 68 4.54 -4.66 23.25
C LYS A 68 5.70 -4.18 24.13
N THR A 69 6.93 -4.56 23.79
CA THR A 69 8.15 -4.17 24.52
C THR A 69 8.45 -2.67 24.34
N ASP A 70 8.35 -2.17 23.09
CA ASP A 70 8.62 -0.77 22.82
C ASP A 70 7.61 0.15 23.50
N ASN A 71 6.33 -0.23 23.57
CA ASN A 71 5.31 0.51 24.30
C ASN A 71 5.58 0.56 25.79
N ALA A 72 6.00 -0.55 26.40
CA ALA A 72 6.38 -0.60 27.80
C ALA A 72 7.62 0.25 28.11
N ALA A 73 8.56 0.35 27.18
CA ALA A 73 9.78 1.15 27.34
C ALA A 73 9.56 2.65 27.21
N LEU A 74 8.47 3.13 26.60
CA LEU A 74 8.19 4.57 26.47
C LEU A 74 8.00 5.28 27.82
N GLY A 75 7.52 4.59 28.82
CA GLY A 75 7.19 5.19 30.10
C GLY A 75 6.04 6.22 30.04
N PRO A 76 5.74 6.88 31.16
CA PRO A 76 4.73 7.94 31.22
C PRO A 76 5.17 9.13 30.39
N VAL A 77 4.20 9.91 29.91
CA VAL A 77 4.46 11.18 29.19
C VAL A 77 5.03 12.19 30.17
N ALA A 78 6.20 12.75 29.85
CA ALA A 78 6.83 13.78 30.69
C ALA A 78 6.04 15.10 30.67
N GLU A 79 6.21 15.91 31.71
CA GLU A 79 5.60 17.23 31.76
C GLU A 79 6.05 18.08 30.55
N GLY A 80 5.07 18.66 29.84
CA GLY A 80 5.33 19.45 28.61
C GLY A 80 5.63 18.62 27.36
N GLU A 81 5.77 17.28 27.47
CA GLU A 81 5.95 16.41 26.31
C GLU A 81 4.66 16.38 25.46
N GLN A 82 4.82 16.63 24.17
CA GLN A 82 3.75 16.43 23.20
C GLN A 82 4.07 15.23 22.33
N ARG A 83 3.88 14.03 22.90
CA ARG A 83 4.07 12.78 22.18
C ARG A 83 3.12 12.70 20.99
N VAL A 84 3.63 12.34 19.83
CA VAL A 84 2.83 12.11 18.61
C VAL A 84 3.10 10.69 18.11
N VAL A 85 2.03 9.93 17.89
CA VAL A 85 2.14 8.60 17.29
C VAL A 85 1.92 8.70 15.79
N PHE A 86 2.88 8.20 14.99
CA PHE A 86 2.70 7.91 13.58
C PHE A 86 2.23 6.47 13.45
N TYR A 87 1.00 6.30 13.04
CA TYR A 87 0.29 5.03 13.02
C TYR A 87 -0.04 4.63 11.58
N GLY A 88 0.44 3.46 11.15
CA GLY A 88 0.28 3.10 9.75
C GLY A 88 0.80 1.73 9.36
N ASP A 89 1.01 1.59 8.06
CA ASP A 89 1.51 0.39 7.40
C ASP A 89 3.03 0.45 7.12
N SER A 90 3.49 -0.20 6.03
CA SER A 90 4.90 -0.23 5.61
C SER A 90 5.49 1.15 5.35
N ILE A 91 4.68 2.10 4.89
CA ILE A 91 5.14 3.46 4.61
C ILE A 91 5.53 4.16 5.92
N THR A 92 4.76 3.99 6.97
CA THR A 92 5.11 4.47 8.30
C THR A 92 6.24 3.63 8.92
N ASP A 93 6.15 2.30 8.87
CA ASP A 93 7.12 1.37 9.47
C ASP A 93 8.54 1.62 8.97
N SER A 94 8.72 1.84 7.66
CA SER A 94 10.04 2.01 7.04
C SER A 94 10.71 3.35 7.36
N TRP A 95 9.95 4.38 7.72
CA TRP A 95 10.48 5.73 7.93
C TRP A 95 11.50 5.79 9.06
N GLY A 96 12.74 6.11 8.73
CA GLY A 96 13.85 6.19 9.67
C GLY A 96 14.44 4.84 10.12
N ARG A 97 13.92 3.72 9.61
CA ARG A 97 14.46 2.38 9.97
C ARG A 97 15.56 1.89 9.06
N ARG A 98 15.74 2.53 7.92
CA ARG A 98 16.78 2.23 6.93
C ARG A 98 17.47 3.52 6.52
N PRO A 99 18.78 3.50 6.26
CA PRO A 99 19.48 4.69 5.79
C PRO A 99 18.84 5.33 4.55
N GLU A 100 18.31 4.51 3.65
CA GLU A 100 17.69 4.92 2.39
C GLU A 100 16.33 5.62 2.57
N THR A 101 15.78 5.62 3.78
CA THR A 101 14.49 6.28 4.11
C THR A 101 14.67 7.61 4.83
N GLY A 102 15.92 8.02 5.08
CA GLY A 102 16.23 9.22 5.85
C GLY A 102 15.90 9.09 7.34
N GLU A 103 15.98 10.18 8.07
CA GLU A 103 15.72 10.20 9.51
C GLU A 103 14.22 10.40 9.81
N PHE A 104 13.77 9.82 10.92
CA PHE A 104 12.43 10.00 11.42
C PHE A 104 12.39 11.05 12.52
N PHE A 105 12.12 12.31 12.19
CA PHE A 105 11.91 13.46 13.08
C PHE A 105 12.93 13.55 14.24
N PRO A 106 14.22 13.77 13.98
CA PRO A 106 15.24 13.84 15.02
C PRO A 106 14.92 14.93 16.05
N GLY A 107 15.10 14.59 17.33
CA GLY A 107 14.85 15.51 18.44
C GLY A 107 13.37 15.76 18.78
N LYS A 108 12.44 15.01 18.17
CA LYS A 108 11.01 15.07 18.49
C LYS A 108 10.56 13.87 19.30
N SER A 109 9.59 14.09 20.19
CA SER A 109 8.91 13.01 20.92
C SER A 109 7.87 12.30 20.04
N TYR A 110 8.30 11.87 18.83
CA TYR A 110 7.42 11.18 17.87
C TYR A 110 7.72 9.69 17.86
N VAL A 111 6.65 8.91 17.85
CA VAL A 111 6.71 7.45 18.01
C VAL A 111 6.20 6.78 16.73
N ASN A 112 7.04 5.99 16.08
CA ASN A 112 6.66 5.21 14.92
C ASN A 112 5.99 3.91 15.34
N ARG A 113 4.73 3.70 14.92
CA ARG A 113 3.89 2.51 15.13
C ARG A 113 3.34 1.99 13.79
N GLY A 114 4.16 2.06 12.74
CA GLY A 114 3.90 1.42 11.47
C GLY A 114 4.14 -0.08 11.54
N ILE A 115 3.34 -0.87 10.82
CA ILE A 115 3.57 -2.31 10.62
C ILE A 115 3.35 -2.63 9.15
N SER A 116 4.41 -3.14 8.52
CA SER A 116 4.41 -3.43 7.08
C SER A 116 3.32 -4.42 6.67
N GLY A 117 2.62 -4.10 5.58
CA GLY A 117 1.59 -4.95 4.98
C GLY A 117 0.22 -4.89 5.66
N GLN A 118 0.06 -4.15 6.75
CA GLN A 118 -1.21 -4.06 7.47
C GLN A 118 -2.29 -3.31 6.70
N THR A 119 -3.51 -3.83 6.84
CA THR A 119 -4.76 -3.22 6.40
C THR A 119 -5.46 -2.51 7.55
N THR A 120 -6.42 -1.67 7.25
CA THR A 120 -7.16 -0.89 8.26
C THR A 120 -7.86 -1.75 9.33
N PRO A 121 -8.45 -2.96 9.05
CA PRO A 121 -9.00 -3.82 10.09
C PRO A 121 -7.98 -4.23 11.15
N GLN A 122 -6.76 -4.59 10.74
CA GLN A 122 -5.68 -4.92 11.67
C GLN A 122 -5.28 -3.71 12.52
N MET A 123 -5.25 -2.53 11.91
CA MET A 123 -4.97 -1.29 12.61
C MET A 123 -6.05 -0.94 13.64
N VAL A 124 -7.34 -1.13 13.35
CA VAL A 124 -8.41 -0.94 14.34
C VAL A 124 -8.19 -1.81 15.57
N VAL A 125 -7.84 -3.09 15.39
CA VAL A 125 -7.66 -4.04 16.51
C VAL A 125 -6.51 -3.64 17.44
N ARG A 126 -5.35 -3.21 16.90
CA ARG A 126 -4.19 -2.82 17.70
C ARG A 126 -4.19 -1.35 18.17
N PHE A 127 -5.23 -0.57 17.81
CA PHE A 127 -5.26 0.88 18.07
C PHE A 127 -5.14 1.21 19.57
N ARG A 128 -5.80 0.45 20.43
CA ARG A 128 -5.75 0.69 21.87
C ARG A 128 -4.33 0.56 22.41
N GLN A 129 -3.63 -0.53 22.12
CA GLN A 129 -2.32 -0.78 22.71
C GLN A 129 -1.20 0.10 22.13
N ASP A 130 -1.28 0.43 20.81
CA ASP A 130 -0.20 1.11 20.10
C ASP A 130 -0.42 2.62 19.98
N VAL A 131 -1.64 3.10 20.27
CA VAL A 131 -1.97 4.52 20.26
C VAL A 131 -2.51 4.97 21.60
N ILE A 132 -3.63 4.42 22.09
CA ILE A 132 -4.30 4.94 23.27
C ILE A 132 -3.45 4.78 24.53
N ASN A 133 -2.90 3.59 24.74
CA ASN A 133 -2.14 3.26 25.95
C ASN A 133 -0.76 3.93 26.04
N VAL A 134 -0.28 4.56 24.96
CA VAL A 134 0.96 5.35 24.97
C VAL A 134 0.70 6.85 25.20
N HIS A 135 -0.54 7.21 25.41
CA HIS A 135 -1.01 8.56 25.82
C HIS A 135 -0.46 9.71 24.95
N PRO A 136 -0.62 9.69 23.62
CA PRO A 136 -0.11 10.74 22.78
C PRO A 136 -1.03 11.98 22.82
N ALA A 137 -0.46 13.16 22.58
CA ALA A 137 -1.21 14.38 22.33
C ALA A 137 -1.93 14.35 20.97
N ALA A 138 -1.34 13.66 19.99
CA ALA A 138 -1.93 13.48 18.67
C ALA A 138 -1.50 12.16 18.02
N VAL A 139 -2.31 11.69 17.07
CA VAL A 139 -1.99 10.55 16.19
C VAL A 139 -2.06 10.97 14.71
N VAL A 140 -1.07 10.57 13.93
CA VAL A 140 -1.06 10.67 12.46
C VAL A 140 -1.39 9.29 11.90
N ILE A 141 -2.51 9.15 11.22
CA ILE A 141 -2.99 7.89 10.66
C ILE A 141 -2.74 7.88 9.14
N LEU A 142 -1.88 6.97 8.67
CA LEU A 142 -1.61 6.71 7.25
C LEU A 142 -1.89 5.26 6.93
N ALA A 143 -2.96 4.97 6.19
CA ALA A 143 -3.41 3.61 5.87
C ALA A 143 -4.19 3.59 4.54
N GLY A 144 -4.51 2.39 4.06
CA GLY A 144 -5.43 2.19 2.94
C GLY A 144 -4.76 1.63 1.68
N THR A 145 -3.45 1.76 1.51
CA THR A 145 -2.73 1.18 0.37
C THR A 145 -2.91 -0.34 0.32
N ASN A 146 -2.77 -1.01 1.47
CA ASN A 146 -2.91 -2.46 1.57
C ASN A 146 -4.37 -2.93 1.51
N ASP A 147 -5.33 -2.08 1.86
CA ASP A 147 -6.76 -2.31 1.65
C ASP A 147 -7.08 -2.33 0.15
N VAL A 148 -6.60 -1.32 -0.60
CA VAL A 148 -6.69 -1.30 -2.07
C VAL A 148 -6.02 -2.51 -2.69
N ALA A 149 -4.89 -2.97 -2.13
CA ALA A 149 -4.18 -4.18 -2.57
C ALA A 149 -4.92 -5.48 -2.20
N GLY A 150 -5.86 -5.46 -1.24
CA GLY A 150 -6.55 -6.65 -0.76
C GLY A 150 -5.63 -7.61 0.00
N ASN A 151 -4.69 -7.10 0.80
CA ASN A 151 -3.68 -7.92 1.49
C ASN A 151 -4.28 -8.92 2.49
N THR A 152 -5.40 -8.59 3.10
CA THR A 152 -6.12 -9.46 4.05
C THR A 152 -7.45 -9.98 3.51
N GLY A 153 -7.63 -9.90 2.20
CA GLY A 153 -8.84 -10.29 1.50
C GLY A 153 -9.51 -9.12 0.78
N PRO A 154 -10.64 -9.37 0.11
CA PRO A 154 -11.39 -8.31 -0.58
C PRO A 154 -11.84 -7.22 0.40
N MET A 155 -11.55 -5.97 0.05
CA MET A 155 -11.97 -4.79 0.80
C MET A 155 -12.76 -3.87 -0.12
N THR A 156 -13.93 -3.42 0.33
CA THR A 156 -14.65 -2.34 -0.34
C THR A 156 -14.15 -0.98 0.17
N PRO A 157 -14.36 0.12 -0.58
CA PRO A 157 -14.07 1.46 -0.07
C PRO A 157 -14.77 1.73 1.26
N GLU A 158 -16.04 1.37 1.39
CA GLU A 158 -16.85 1.60 2.59
C GLU A 158 -16.28 0.88 3.83
N MET A 159 -15.75 -0.35 3.67
CA MET A 159 -15.08 -1.07 4.77
C MET A 159 -13.83 -0.31 5.24
N THR A 160 -13.04 0.24 4.30
CA THR A 160 -11.87 1.05 4.63
C THR A 160 -12.29 2.34 5.34
N GLU A 161 -13.34 3.02 4.84
CA GLU A 161 -13.91 4.22 5.44
C GLU A 161 -14.41 3.98 6.87
N ASP A 162 -15.12 2.89 7.11
CA ASP A 162 -15.62 2.51 8.45
C ASP A 162 -14.49 2.26 9.44
N ASN A 163 -13.38 1.67 8.98
CA ASN A 163 -12.21 1.48 9.82
C ASN A 163 -11.53 2.83 10.16
N PHE A 164 -11.47 3.79 9.22
CA PHE A 164 -11.01 5.14 9.53
C PHE A 164 -11.94 5.84 10.54
N ARG A 165 -13.27 5.75 10.36
CA ARG A 165 -14.25 6.28 11.35
C ARG A 165 -13.98 5.69 12.73
N SER A 166 -13.82 4.37 12.83
CA SER A 166 -13.55 3.67 14.08
C SER A 166 -12.26 4.14 14.76
N MET A 167 -11.17 4.31 14.02
CA MET A 167 -9.90 4.80 14.60
C MET A 167 -10.02 6.26 15.06
N VAL A 168 -10.71 7.11 14.31
CA VAL A 168 -10.94 8.51 14.67
C VAL A 168 -11.82 8.62 15.94
N ASP A 169 -12.87 7.81 16.01
CA ASP A 169 -13.79 7.80 17.17
C ASP A 169 -13.06 7.30 18.42
N LEU A 170 -12.26 6.24 18.31
CA LEU A 170 -11.42 5.72 19.38
C LEU A 170 -10.42 6.78 19.88
N ALA A 171 -9.76 7.51 18.99
CA ALA A 171 -8.84 8.57 19.35
C ALA A 171 -9.57 9.73 20.10
N LYS A 172 -10.65 10.24 19.52
CA LYS A 172 -11.44 11.33 20.10
C LYS A 172 -12.02 10.97 21.47
N ALA A 173 -12.56 9.75 21.62
CA ALA A 173 -13.08 9.26 22.90
C ALA A 173 -12.02 9.19 24.01
N ASN A 174 -10.73 9.19 23.64
CA ASN A 174 -9.59 9.18 24.57
C ASN A 174 -8.83 10.53 24.60
N GLY A 175 -9.42 11.62 24.10
CA GLY A 175 -8.83 12.96 24.13
C GLY A 175 -7.62 13.15 23.21
N ILE A 176 -7.38 12.24 22.25
CA ILE A 176 -6.26 12.27 21.33
C ILE A 176 -6.65 13.07 20.08
N ARG A 177 -5.87 14.09 19.73
CA ARG A 177 -6.08 14.85 18.48
C ARG A 177 -5.70 13.99 17.26
N VAL A 178 -6.48 14.11 16.18
CA VAL A 178 -6.33 13.22 15.02
C VAL A 178 -5.91 14.00 13.79
N ILE A 179 -4.92 13.44 13.10
CA ILE A 179 -4.46 13.84 11.77
C ILE A 179 -4.64 12.62 10.87
N VAL A 180 -5.44 12.73 9.83
CA VAL A 180 -5.59 11.68 8.82
C VAL A 180 -4.81 12.08 7.59
N ALA A 181 -3.83 11.27 7.23
CA ALA A 181 -3.05 11.47 6.02
C ALA A 181 -3.75 10.86 4.81
N SER A 182 -3.61 11.51 3.65
CA SER A 182 -3.98 10.91 2.38
C SER A 182 -3.17 9.67 2.10
N ILE A 183 -3.78 8.67 1.48
CA ILE A 183 -3.11 7.51 0.89
C ILE A 183 -2.17 8.02 -0.20
N LEU A 184 -0.92 7.52 -0.21
CA LEU A 184 0.06 7.94 -1.20
C LEU A 184 -0.33 7.48 -2.62
N PRO A 185 0.07 8.22 -3.67
CA PRO A 185 -0.26 7.85 -5.04
C PRO A 185 0.47 6.56 -5.46
N ALA A 186 -0.26 5.65 -6.13
CA ALA A 186 0.30 4.46 -6.75
C ALA A 186 -0.44 4.15 -8.05
N ALA A 187 0.30 4.09 -9.17
CA ALA A 187 -0.25 3.71 -10.47
C ALA A 187 -0.34 2.18 -10.61
N ASP A 188 0.53 1.46 -9.91
CA ASP A 188 0.58 0.00 -9.84
C ASP A 188 0.93 -0.43 -8.41
N ILE A 189 0.62 -1.68 -8.06
CA ILE A 189 0.97 -2.30 -6.78
C ILE A 189 1.80 -3.55 -7.07
N PRO A 190 3.14 -3.51 -6.91
CA PRO A 190 4.04 -4.54 -7.42
C PRO A 190 3.76 -5.96 -6.92
N TRP A 191 3.24 -6.12 -5.70
CA TRP A 191 2.95 -7.45 -5.09
C TRP A 191 1.53 -7.96 -5.34
N ARG A 192 0.66 -7.16 -5.96
CA ARG A 192 -0.74 -7.51 -6.25
C ARG A 192 -1.20 -6.91 -7.56
N LYS A 193 -1.78 -7.74 -8.41
CA LYS A 193 -2.46 -7.24 -9.61
C LYS A 193 -3.77 -6.58 -9.22
N VAL A 194 -3.78 -5.26 -9.15
CA VAL A 194 -4.96 -4.43 -8.86
C VAL A 194 -5.37 -3.69 -10.12
N LEU A 195 -6.66 -3.73 -10.45
CA LEU A 195 -7.18 -2.89 -11.53
C LEU A 195 -7.37 -1.46 -11.03
N THR A 196 -6.79 -0.51 -11.76
CA THR A 196 -6.93 0.95 -11.53
C THR A 196 -6.62 1.41 -10.09
N PRO A 197 -5.45 1.05 -9.49
CA PRO A 197 -5.17 1.43 -8.10
C PRO A 197 -5.17 2.95 -7.90
N ALA A 198 -4.65 3.72 -8.86
CA ALA A 198 -4.65 5.18 -8.80
C ALA A 198 -6.06 5.79 -8.66
N SER A 199 -7.03 5.26 -9.40
CA SER A 199 -8.43 5.71 -9.30
C SER A 199 -9.04 5.38 -7.95
N LYS A 200 -8.82 4.16 -7.44
CA LYS A 200 -9.31 3.74 -6.11
C LYS A 200 -8.73 4.59 -4.99
N ILE A 201 -7.42 4.83 -5.04
CA ILE A 201 -6.73 5.70 -4.08
C ILE A 201 -7.29 7.11 -4.13
N LYS A 202 -7.51 7.65 -5.34
CA LYS A 202 -8.09 9.00 -5.49
C LYS A 202 -9.49 9.08 -4.86
N THR A 203 -10.34 8.10 -5.13
CA THR A 203 -11.71 8.05 -4.56
C THR A 203 -11.68 8.03 -3.03
N LEU A 204 -10.84 7.18 -2.42
CA LEU A 204 -10.67 7.13 -0.97
C LEU A 204 -10.11 8.44 -0.41
N ASN A 205 -9.17 9.08 -1.08
CA ASN A 205 -8.61 10.36 -0.66
C ASN A 205 -9.63 11.51 -0.74
N ASP A 206 -10.48 11.52 -1.76
CA ASP A 206 -11.57 12.50 -1.87
C ASP A 206 -12.55 12.34 -0.69
N TRP A 207 -12.89 11.09 -0.34
CA TRP A 207 -13.71 10.80 0.84
C TRP A 207 -13.01 11.20 2.14
N LEU A 208 -11.74 10.81 2.36
CA LEU A 208 -10.96 11.15 3.55
C LEU A 208 -10.91 12.67 3.77
N ARG A 209 -10.67 13.43 2.70
CA ARG A 209 -10.69 14.91 2.74
C ARG A 209 -12.04 15.43 3.21
N GLY A 210 -13.14 14.99 2.61
CA GLY A 210 -14.50 15.38 2.99
C GLY A 210 -14.84 14.99 4.42
N TYR A 211 -14.49 13.77 4.82
CA TYR A 211 -14.67 13.28 6.18
C TYR A 211 -13.94 14.16 7.20
N CYS A 212 -12.68 14.49 6.97
CA CYS A 212 -11.89 15.33 7.86
C CYS A 212 -12.50 16.72 8.06
N VAL A 213 -12.95 17.35 6.98
CA VAL A 213 -13.61 18.66 7.03
C VAL A 213 -14.88 18.59 7.89
N ASN A 214 -15.73 17.59 7.65
CA ASN A 214 -17.03 17.46 8.32
C ASN A 214 -16.90 17.08 9.81
N HIS A 215 -15.76 16.49 10.22
CA HIS A 215 -15.56 16.00 11.58
C HIS A 215 -14.50 16.80 12.37
N SER A 216 -14.05 17.96 11.86
CA SER A 216 -13.01 18.77 12.50
C SER A 216 -11.73 17.98 12.80
N VAL A 217 -11.29 17.15 11.83
CA VAL A 217 -10.05 16.38 11.84
C VAL A 217 -9.06 17.04 10.90
N THR A 218 -7.79 17.11 11.26
CA THR A 218 -6.76 17.64 10.35
C THR A 218 -6.50 16.64 9.21
N TYR A 219 -6.71 17.11 7.98
CA TYR A 219 -6.30 16.35 6.77
C TYR A 219 -4.86 16.70 6.39
N LEU A 220 -4.02 15.69 6.25
CA LEU A 220 -2.62 15.80 5.83
C LEU A 220 -2.48 15.34 4.38
N ASP A 221 -2.30 16.27 3.48
CA ASP A 221 -2.28 16.01 2.03
C ASP A 221 -0.88 15.67 1.51
N TYR A 222 -0.45 14.43 1.69
CA TYR A 222 0.73 13.91 1.01
C TYR A 222 0.50 13.66 -0.48
N TYR A 223 -0.73 13.22 -0.85
CA TYR A 223 -1.05 12.82 -2.21
C TYR A 223 -0.76 13.93 -3.21
N SER A 224 -1.28 15.13 -2.97
CA SER A 224 -1.13 16.27 -3.90
C SER A 224 0.34 16.68 -4.09
N ALA A 225 1.17 16.53 -3.05
CA ALA A 225 2.59 16.85 -3.14
C ALA A 225 3.40 15.80 -3.93
N MET A 226 2.93 14.54 -3.95
CA MET A 226 3.70 13.40 -4.44
C MET A 226 3.18 12.79 -5.75
N VAL A 227 1.95 13.11 -6.18
CA VAL A 227 1.35 12.53 -7.38
C VAL A 227 2.00 13.02 -8.68
N GLY A 228 2.32 12.08 -9.56
CA GLY A 228 2.77 12.31 -10.93
C GLY A 228 1.63 12.26 -11.96
N LEU A 229 1.98 12.45 -13.22
CA LEU A 229 1.01 12.57 -14.32
C LEU A 229 0.16 11.31 -14.56
N ASN A 230 0.67 10.13 -14.22
CA ASN A 230 0.00 8.83 -14.39
C ASN A 230 -0.81 8.40 -13.16
N GLY A 231 -0.96 9.26 -12.14
CA GLY A 231 -1.63 8.94 -10.89
C GLY A 231 -0.80 8.11 -9.89
N GLY A 232 0.44 7.75 -10.24
CA GLY A 232 1.44 7.17 -9.36
C GLY A 232 2.33 8.23 -8.73
N MET A 233 3.35 7.83 -7.99
CA MET A 233 4.35 8.76 -7.44
C MET A 233 5.15 9.44 -8.55
N LYS A 234 5.56 10.68 -8.29
CA LYS A 234 6.54 11.39 -9.12
C LYS A 234 7.80 10.55 -9.29
N PRO A 235 8.51 10.65 -10.43
CA PRO A 235 9.79 9.94 -10.60
C PRO A 235 10.82 10.32 -9.51
N GLY A 236 11.61 9.34 -9.08
CA GLY A 236 12.74 9.54 -8.17
C GLY A 236 12.42 9.62 -6.68
N ILE A 237 11.14 9.60 -6.27
CA ILE A 237 10.75 9.73 -4.85
C ILE A 237 10.30 8.41 -4.19
N SER A 238 10.38 7.30 -4.91
CA SER A 238 10.02 5.96 -4.40
C SER A 238 10.97 4.89 -4.86
N PHE A 239 10.98 3.73 -4.16
CA PHE A 239 11.76 2.56 -4.54
C PHE A 239 11.07 1.74 -5.64
N ASP A 240 9.74 1.64 -5.55
CA ASP A 240 8.94 0.69 -6.33
C ASP A 240 7.60 1.27 -6.82
N GLY A 241 7.43 2.59 -6.73
CA GLY A 241 6.19 3.29 -7.07
C GLY A 241 5.15 3.34 -5.94
N VAL A 242 5.41 2.70 -4.79
CA VAL A 242 4.53 2.69 -3.60
C VAL A 242 5.26 3.16 -2.34
N HIS A 243 6.49 2.68 -2.11
CA HIS A 243 7.26 2.97 -0.91
C HIS A 243 8.20 4.15 -1.14
N PRO A 244 8.07 5.25 -0.37
CA PRO A 244 8.96 6.39 -0.49
C PRO A 244 10.41 6.04 -0.17
N ASN A 245 11.35 6.62 -0.91
CA ASN A 245 12.77 6.68 -0.55
C ASN A 245 13.06 7.94 0.27
N ALA A 246 14.34 8.23 0.56
CA ALA A 246 14.73 9.42 1.33
C ALA A 246 14.17 10.73 0.75
N GLN A 247 14.11 10.85 -0.58
CA GLN A 247 13.55 12.05 -1.23
C GLN A 247 12.03 12.13 -1.03
N GLY A 248 11.33 10.99 -1.08
CA GLY A 248 9.90 10.94 -0.78
C GLY A 248 9.60 11.32 0.67
N TYR A 249 10.34 10.78 1.63
CA TYR A 249 10.18 11.16 3.04
C TYR A 249 10.58 12.60 3.32
N ALA A 250 11.55 13.16 2.58
CA ALA A 250 11.90 14.58 2.67
C ALA A 250 10.75 15.52 2.24
N ILE A 251 9.85 15.06 1.35
CA ILE A 251 8.61 15.77 1.03
C ILE A 251 7.58 15.58 2.16
N MET A 252 7.45 14.37 2.69
CA MET A 252 6.43 14.06 3.71
C MET A 252 6.71 14.74 5.05
N GLY A 253 7.97 14.82 5.47
CA GLY A 253 8.38 15.34 6.79
C GLY A 253 7.85 16.75 7.09
N PRO A 254 8.15 17.76 6.28
CA PRO A 254 7.64 19.13 6.49
C PRO A 254 6.11 19.23 6.49
N LEU A 255 5.43 18.45 5.63
CA LEU A 255 3.97 18.42 5.58
C LEU A 255 3.37 17.84 6.87
N ALA A 256 3.95 16.75 7.37
CA ALA A 256 3.54 16.16 8.64
C ALA A 256 3.77 17.12 9.80
N GLN A 257 4.95 17.76 9.87
CA GLN A 257 5.25 18.72 10.92
C GLN A 257 4.28 19.88 10.91
N ALA A 258 3.97 20.48 9.77
CA ALA A 258 2.99 21.56 9.65
C ALA A 258 1.58 21.12 10.09
N ALA A 259 1.16 19.90 9.74
CA ALA A 259 -0.12 19.36 10.18
C ALA A 259 -0.16 19.12 11.69
N ILE A 260 0.93 18.65 12.28
CA ILE A 260 1.06 18.45 13.73
C ILE A 260 1.02 19.79 14.45
N ASP A 261 1.80 20.76 14.00
CA ASP A 261 1.86 22.10 14.60
C ASP A 261 0.47 22.76 14.58
N LYS A 262 -0.21 22.74 13.43
CA LYS A 262 -1.59 23.20 13.32
C LYS A 262 -2.53 22.48 14.29
N THR A 263 -2.41 21.16 14.40
CA THR A 263 -3.30 20.34 15.24
C THR A 263 -3.06 20.59 16.73
N LEU A 264 -1.81 20.85 17.12
CA LEU A 264 -1.40 21.10 18.50
C LEU A 264 -1.47 22.59 18.90
N GLY A 265 -1.78 23.50 17.95
CA GLY A 265 -1.91 24.94 18.22
C GLY A 265 -0.56 25.65 18.41
N LYS A 266 0.41 25.29 17.59
CA LYS A 266 1.75 25.88 17.57
C LYS A 266 1.94 26.81 16.38
#